data_a760316ca5cced53230f17aa99074ea1
#
_entry.id   a760316ca5cced53230f17aa99074ea1
#
_cell.length_a   1.000
_cell.length_b   1.000
_cell.length_c   1.000
_cell.angle_alpha   90.00
_cell.angle_beta   90.00
_cell.angle_gamma   90.00
#
_symmetry.space_group_name_H-M   'P 1'
#
loop_
_entity.id
_entity.type
_entity.pdbx_description
1 polymer ?
#
loop_
_entity_poly.entity_id
_entity_poly.type
_entity_poly.pdbx_seq_one_letter_code
_entity_poly.pdbx_strand_id
1 'polypeptide(L)'
;MKYQNSQNWQALVGGIIAAALLLLSFSSFVIINPGQAGVLSILGSAKDGALLEGIHLKPPLISTVDVYDVTVQKFEVPAQSSTKDLQDLSASFAINFLLDPTQVVEIRRKQGTLQNIVSKIIAPQTQESFKVAAARRTVEEAITKRDELKRDFDQALGDRLNKYGIIVLDTSVVDLAFSPEFSRAVEEKQIAEQRAQRAVYVAQEAEQEAQADINRAQGRAEAQRLLAETLKAQGGQLVLQKEAIEAWRQGGSQMPKVLVMGGDSKSSVPFLFNLGNFQESEQP
;
A
#
# COMPACT_ATOMS: atom_id res chain seq x y z
N MET A 1 -45.47 80.58 14.35
CA MET A 1 -44.70 79.42 14.73
C MET A 1 -44.90 78.14 13.87
N LYS A 2 -45.54 78.22 12.70
CA LYS A 2 -45.78 77.00 11.84
C LYS A 2 -44.75 76.76 10.74
N TYR A 3 -43.88 77.67 10.39
CA TYR A 3 -42.95 77.59 9.25
C TYR A 3 -41.57 76.99 9.63
N GLN A 4 -41.20 77.00 10.87
CA GLN A 4 -39.88 76.50 11.29
C GLN A 4 -39.82 74.94 11.40
N ASN A 5 -41.02 74.30 11.54
CA ASN A 5 -41.09 72.85 11.69
C ASN A 5 -41.00 72.14 10.33
N SER A 6 -41.35 72.80 9.22
CA SER A 6 -41.25 72.19 7.87
C SER A 6 -39.83 72.13 7.32
N GLN A 7 -38.97 73.07 7.65
CA GLN A 7 -37.52 73.03 7.21
C GLN A 7 -36.78 71.95 7.93
N ASN A 8 -37.03 71.75 9.22
CA ASN A 8 -36.37 70.66 9.97
C ASN A 8 -36.81 69.25 9.50
N TRP A 9 -38.09 69.13 9.09
CA TRP A 9 -38.62 67.90 8.52
C TRP A 9 -37.98 67.58 7.14
N GLN A 10 -37.86 68.59 6.28
CA GLN A 10 -37.18 68.42 4.97
C GLN A 10 -35.71 68.07 5.10
N ALA A 11 -35.02 68.70 6.06
CA ALA A 11 -33.63 68.36 6.37
C ALA A 11 -33.47 66.91 6.92
N LEU A 12 -34.37 66.45 7.81
CA LEU A 12 -34.46 65.10 8.29
C LEU A 12 -34.74 64.09 7.17
N VAL A 13 -35.74 64.35 6.34
CA VAL A 13 -36.05 63.48 5.20
C VAL A 13 -34.87 63.42 4.19
N GLY A 14 -34.24 64.54 3.90
CA GLY A 14 -33.07 64.65 3.05
C GLY A 14 -31.88 63.86 3.63
N GLY A 15 -31.63 63.91 4.94
CA GLY A 15 -30.64 63.18 5.64
C GLY A 15 -30.87 61.64 5.58
N ILE A 16 -32.14 61.21 5.74
CA ILE A 16 -32.51 59.79 5.63
C ILE A 16 -32.31 59.28 4.20
N ILE A 17 -32.67 60.05 3.19
CA ILE A 17 -32.49 59.70 1.78
C ILE A 17 -31.00 59.63 1.43
N ALA A 18 -30.20 60.60 1.89
CA ALA A 18 -28.75 60.59 1.67
C ALA A 18 -28.06 59.38 2.35
N ALA A 19 -28.47 59.06 3.57
CA ALA A 19 -27.99 57.88 4.28
C ALA A 19 -28.40 56.57 3.56
N ALA A 20 -29.64 56.50 3.06
CA ALA A 20 -30.10 55.35 2.28
C ALA A 20 -29.34 55.18 0.97
N LEU A 21 -29.08 56.30 0.25
CA LEU A 21 -28.26 56.28 -0.97
C LEU A 21 -26.82 55.88 -0.71
N LEU A 22 -26.22 56.30 0.40
CA LEU A 22 -24.91 55.86 0.84
C LEU A 22 -24.87 54.36 1.14
N LEU A 23 -25.82 53.84 1.90
CA LEU A 23 -25.93 52.40 2.18
C LEU A 23 -26.14 51.55 0.91
N LEU A 24 -26.94 52.01 -0.02
CA LEU A 24 -27.14 51.40 -1.34
C LEU A 24 -25.86 51.37 -2.16
N SER A 25 -25.07 52.44 -2.11
CA SER A 25 -23.79 52.54 -2.81
C SER A 25 -22.79 51.49 -2.27
N PHE A 26 -22.68 51.35 -0.95
CA PHE A 26 -21.84 50.33 -0.33
C PHE A 26 -22.29 48.90 -0.65
N SER A 27 -23.59 48.64 -0.80
CA SER A 27 -24.14 47.35 -1.16
C SER A 27 -23.97 46.98 -2.65
N SER A 28 -23.50 47.91 -3.47
CA SER A 28 -23.39 47.72 -4.92
C SER A 28 -22.07 47.08 -5.37
N PHE A 29 -21.14 46.81 -4.46
CA PHE A 29 -19.85 46.21 -4.79
C PHE A 29 -19.76 44.81 -4.20
N VAL A 30 -19.06 43.92 -4.92
CA VAL A 30 -18.64 42.61 -4.44
C VAL A 30 -17.20 42.39 -4.82
N ILE A 31 -16.43 41.86 -3.91
CA ILE A 31 -15.01 41.47 -4.13
C ILE A 31 -14.95 39.97 -4.27
N ILE A 32 -14.38 39.51 -5.37
CA ILE A 32 -14.07 38.10 -5.61
C ILE A 32 -12.59 37.91 -5.39
N ASN A 33 -12.24 37.04 -4.46
CA ASN A 33 -10.84 36.78 -4.14
C ASN A 33 -10.15 35.90 -5.22
N PRO A 34 -8.82 35.94 -5.33
CA PRO A 34 -8.08 35.01 -6.17
C PRO A 34 -8.44 33.55 -5.84
N GLY A 35 -8.57 32.71 -6.87
CA GLY A 35 -8.98 31.32 -6.72
C GLY A 35 -10.50 31.12 -6.55
N GLN A 36 -11.29 32.18 -6.68
CA GLN A 36 -12.74 32.13 -6.63
C GLN A 36 -13.36 32.63 -7.92
N ALA A 37 -14.57 32.17 -8.21
CA ALA A 37 -15.41 32.68 -9.27
C ALA A 37 -16.82 32.95 -8.75
N GLY A 38 -17.40 34.10 -9.09
CA GLY A 38 -18.74 34.52 -8.67
C GLY A 38 -19.77 34.32 -9.76
N VAL A 39 -20.97 33.92 -9.36
CA VAL A 39 -22.15 33.90 -10.23
C VAL A 39 -23.15 34.95 -9.75
N LEU A 40 -23.36 35.97 -10.58
CA LEU A 40 -24.35 37.02 -10.29
C LEU A 40 -25.75 36.52 -10.60
N SER A 41 -26.60 36.49 -9.61
CA SER A 41 -28.02 36.19 -9.75
C SER A 41 -28.85 37.48 -9.48
N ILE A 42 -29.71 37.83 -10.42
CA ILE A 42 -30.62 38.97 -10.28
C ILE A 42 -32.04 38.42 -10.22
N LEU A 43 -32.75 38.73 -9.13
CA LEU A 43 -34.12 38.23 -8.87
C LEU A 43 -34.21 36.70 -9.04
N GLY A 44 -33.16 35.96 -8.61
CA GLY A 44 -33.11 34.51 -8.70
C GLY A 44 -32.63 33.93 -10.05
N SER A 45 -32.43 34.78 -11.07
CA SER A 45 -31.92 34.34 -12.37
C SER A 45 -30.42 34.57 -12.45
N ALA A 46 -29.64 33.51 -12.67
CA ALA A 46 -28.21 33.61 -12.90
C ALA A 46 -27.92 34.31 -14.24
N LYS A 47 -27.12 35.36 -14.19
CA LYS A 47 -26.67 36.10 -15.39
C LYS A 47 -25.54 35.34 -16.08
N ASP A 48 -25.43 35.53 -17.40
CA ASP A 48 -24.32 34.98 -18.18
C ASP A 48 -23.03 35.74 -17.88
N GLY A 49 -21.93 34.99 -17.84
CA GLY A 49 -20.60 35.47 -17.50
C GLY A 49 -20.28 35.31 -16.02
N ALA A 50 -19.24 34.52 -15.74
CA ALA A 50 -18.70 34.38 -14.41
C ALA A 50 -17.96 35.66 -14.01
N LEU A 51 -18.14 36.08 -12.76
CA LEU A 51 -17.32 37.13 -12.16
C LEU A 51 -15.98 36.53 -11.74
N LEU A 52 -14.92 36.90 -12.43
CA LEU A 52 -13.55 36.51 -12.08
C LEU A 52 -13.05 37.29 -10.87
N GLU A 53 -11.82 37.07 -10.47
CA GLU A 53 -11.19 37.81 -9.37
C GLU A 53 -11.20 39.30 -9.59
N GLY A 54 -11.41 40.07 -8.52
CA GLY A 54 -11.43 41.51 -8.54
C GLY A 54 -12.73 42.12 -7.97
N ILE A 55 -12.91 43.41 -8.24
CA ILE A 55 -14.07 44.17 -7.78
C ILE A 55 -15.11 44.23 -8.90
N HIS A 56 -16.34 43.84 -8.56
CA HIS A 56 -17.48 43.86 -9.49
C HIS A 56 -18.64 44.69 -8.95
N LEU A 57 -19.35 45.35 -9.86
CA LEU A 57 -20.58 46.07 -9.56
C LEU A 57 -21.77 45.12 -9.64
N LYS A 58 -22.65 45.19 -8.65
CA LYS A 58 -23.90 44.44 -8.63
C LYS A 58 -25.07 45.36 -8.28
N PRO A 59 -26.27 45.14 -8.82
CA PRO A 59 -27.47 45.90 -8.41
C PRO A 59 -27.74 45.64 -6.91
N PRO A 60 -27.86 46.70 -6.09
CA PRO A 60 -28.18 46.53 -4.68
C PRO A 60 -29.59 45.98 -4.50
N LEU A 61 -29.87 45.29 -3.38
CA LEU A 61 -31.17 44.74 -2.96
C LEU A 61 -31.74 43.59 -3.79
N ILE A 62 -31.52 43.55 -5.11
CA ILE A 62 -32.17 42.59 -6.02
C ILE A 62 -31.16 41.53 -6.56
N SER A 63 -29.91 41.62 -6.17
CA SER A 63 -28.87 40.68 -6.65
C SER A 63 -28.17 39.94 -5.51
N THR A 64 -27.86 38.70 -5.78
CA THR A 64 -26.99 37.85 -4.95
C THR A 64 -25.80 37.37 -5.78
N VAL A 65 -24.67 37.20 -5.15
CA VAL A 65 -23.50 36.59 -5.78
C VAL A 65 -23.15 35.31 -5.02
N ASP A 66 -23.24 34.20 -5.72
CA ASP A 66 -22.77 32.90 -5.21
C ASP A 66 -21.29 32.72 -5.60
N VAL A 67 -20.44 32.55 -4.61
CA VAL A 67 -19.01 32.43 -4.81
C VAL A 67 -18.63 30.94 -4.76
N TYR A 68 -17.90 30.49 -5.77
CA TYR A 68 -17.36 29.13 -5.91
C TYR A 68 -15.87 29.18 -5.79
N ASP A 69 -15.31 28.26 -5.01
CA ASP A 69 -13.88 27.98 -4.99
C ASP A 69 -13.54 27.18 -6.26
N VAL A 70 -12.68 27.74 -7.09
CA VAL A 70 -12.19 27.12 -8.34
C VAL A 70 -10.77 26.58 -8.21
N THR A 71 -10.22 26.59 -6.99
CA THR A 71 -8.95 25.97 -6.68
C THR A 71 -9.08 24.44 -6.59
N VAL A 72 -7.95 23.76 -6.45
CA VAL A 72 -7.93 22.31 -6.27
C VAL A 72 -8.55 21.93 -4.94
N GLN A 73 -9.58 21.11 -5.00
CA GLN A 73 -10.28 20.58 -3.84
C GLN A 73 -10.10 19.07 -3.76
N LYS A 74 -10.03 18.54 -2.54
CA LYS A 74 -9.98 17.11 -2.27
C LYS A 74 -11.29 16.66 -1.65
N PHE A 75 -11.83 15.57 -2.18
CA PHE A 75 -12.99 14.90 -1.59
C PHE A 75 -12.78 13.38 -1.55
N GLU A 76 -13.19 12.75 -0.43
CA GLU A 76 -13.10 11.30 -0.28
C GLU A 76 -14.48 10.67 -0.45
N VAL A 77 -14.54 9.67 -1.31
CA VAL A 77 -15.78 8.96 -1.65
C VAL A 77 -15.59 7.46 -1.43
N PRO A 78 -16.36 6.84 -0.55
CA PRO A 78 -16.45 5.40 -0.50
C PRO A 78 -17.22 4.87 -1.71
N ALA A 79 -16.73 3.79 -2.30
CA ALA A 79 -17.35 3.14 -3.43
C ALA A 79 -17.34 1.62 -3.24
N GLN A 80 -18.40 0.95 -3.69
CA GLN A 80 -18.56 -0.49 -3.62
C GLN A 80 -18.90 -1.03 -5.01
N SER A 81 -18.35 -2.19 -5.33
CA SER A 81 -18.56 -2.84 -6.60
C SER A 81 -18.43 -4.35 -6.46
N SER A 82 -18.85 -5.08 -7.48
CA SER A 82 -18.50 -6.48 -7.64
C SER A 82 -17.55 -6.62 -8.83
N THR A 83 -16.59 -7.51 -8.69
CA THR A 83 -15.61 -7.84 -9.73
C THR A 83 -16.22 -8.77 -10.79
N LYS A 84 -15.46 -9.07 -11.85
CA LYS A 84 -15.87 -9.99 -12.91
C LYS A 84 -16.20 -11.39 -12.40
N ASP A 85 -15.54 -11.83 -11.36
CA ASP A 85 -15.76 -13.12 -10.66
C ASP A 85 -16.76 -13.02 -9.50
N LEU A 86 -17.60 -11.96 -9.52
CA LEU A 86 -18.71 -11.72 -8.58
C LEU A 86 -18.27 -11.61 -7.11
N GLN A 87 -17.05 -11.19 -6.85
CA GLN A 87 -16.58 -10.90 -5.51
C GLN A 87 -16.82 -9.44 -5.15
N ASP A 88 -17.25 -9.20 -3.92
CA ASP A 88 -17.48 -7.84 -3.44
C ASP A 88 -16.16 -7.12 -3.17
N LEU A 89 -16.08 -5.90 -3.69
CA LEU A 89 -14.93 -5.02 -3.62
C LEU A 89 -15.39 -3.66 -3.08
N SER A 90 -14.81 -3.25 -1.97
CA SER A 90 -15.02 -1.92 -1.37
C SER A 90 -13.74 -1.12 -1.52
N ALA A 91 -13.86 0.14 -1.91
CA ALA A 91 -12.75 1.06 -2.05
C ALA A 91 -13.11 2.44 -1.52
N SER A 92 -12.12 3.21 -1.06
CA SER A 92 -12.25 4.64 -0.79
C SER A 92 -11.32 5.41 -1.72
N PHE A 93 -11.89 6.39 -2.44
CA PHE A 93 -11.17 7.21 -3.41
C PHE A 93 -11.04 8.62 -2.90
N ALA A 94 -9.83 9.15 -2.86
CA ALA A 94 -9.57 10.58 -2.74
C ALA A 94 -9.48 11.17 -4.15
N ILE A 95 -10.37 12.12 -4.45
CA ILE A 95 -10.48 12.78 -5.76
C ILE A 95 -10.03 14.21 -5.61
N ASN A 96 -8.99 14.60 -6.33
CA ASN A 96 -8.55 15.98 -6.48
C ASN A 96 -9.16 16.56 -7.75
N PHE A 97 -10.00 17.56 -7.58
CA PHE A 97 -10.73 18.19 -8.70
C PHE A 97 -10.75 19.70 -8.55
N LEU A 98 -11.06 20.36 -9.63
CA LEU A 98 -11.40 21.79 -9.65
C LEU A 98 -12.63 22.02 -10.50
N LEU A 99 -13.32 23.13 -10.24
CA LEU A 99 -14.41 23.58 -11.08
C LEU A 99 -13.85 24.45 -12.22
N ASP A 100 -14.35 24.24 -13.44
CA ASP A 100 -13.97 25.09 -14.58
C ASP A 100 -14.52 26.50 -14.38
N PRO A 101 -13.66 27.53 -14.20
CA PRO A 101 -14.10 28.90 -13.97
C PRO A 101 -15.02 29.43 -15.06
N THR A 102 -14.89 28.97 -16.29
CA THR A 102 -15.69 29.37 -17.42
C THR A 102 -17.10 28.78 -17.39
N GLN A 103 -17.29 27.64 -16.72
CA GLN A 103 -18.54 26.91 -16.64
C GLN A 103 -19.31 27.13 -15.32
N VAL A 104 -18.78 27.92 -14.39
CA VAL A 104 -19.36 28.10 -13.05
C VAL A 104 -20.84 28.58 -13.12
N VAL A 105 -21.20 29.38 -14.12
CA VAL A 105 -22.59 29.83 -14.32
C VAL A 105 -23.52 28.68 -14.67
N GLU A 106 -23.08 27.78 -15.56
CA GLU A 106 -23.83 26.58 -15.93
C GLU A 106 -23.91 25.60 -14.75
N ILE A 107 -22.83 25.47 -14.03
CA ILE A 107 -22.73 24.67 -12.78
C ILE A 107 -23.80 25.20 -11.80
N ARG A 108 -23.87 26.52 -11.55
CA ARG A 108 -24.87 27.13 -10.67
C ARG A 108 -26.30 26.86 -11.12
N ARG A 109 -26.55 26.98 -12.43
CA ARG A 109 -27.90 26.78 -13.00
C ARG A 109 -28.39 25.35 -12.89
N LYS A 110 -27.52 24.39 -13.19
CA LYS A 110 -27.89 22.97 -13.33
C LYS A 110 -27.68 22.16 -12.04
N GLN A 111 -26.67 22.51 -11.26
CA GLN A 111 -26.18 21.67 -10.17
C GLN A 111 -26.36 22.33 -8.80
N GLY A 112 -26.41 23.66 -8.75
CA GLY A 112 -26.62 24.41 -7.52
C GLY A 112 -25.32 24.66 -6.76
N THR A 113 -25.28 24.36 -5.47
CA THR A 113 -24.14 24.62 -4.58
C THR A 113 -23.06 23.54 -4.69
N LEU A 114 -21.84 23.85 -4.24
CA LEU A 114 -20.73 22.89 -4.20
C LEU A 114 -21.12 21.60 -3.46
N GLN A 115 -21.85 21.70 -2.37
CA GLN A 115 -22.32 20.55 -1.60
C GLN A 115 -23.25 19.63 -2.42
N ASN A 116 -24.09 20.21 -3.27
CA ASN A 116 -24.92 19.44 -4.20
C ASN A 116 -24.09 18.77 -5.29
N ILE A 117 -23.06 19.44 -5.78
CA ILE A 117 -22.12 18.88 -6.77
C ILE A 117 -21.45 17.63 -6.20
N VAL A 118 -20.92 17.74 -4.99
CA VAL A 118 -20.25 16.61 -4.32
C VAL A 118 -21.22 15.46 -4.10
N SER A 119 -22.38 15.71 -3.50
CA SER A 119 -23.30 14.64 -3.09
C SER A 119 -24.11 14.06 -4.25
N LYS A 120 -24.47 14.86 -5.25
CA LYS A 120 -25.36 14.41 -6.35
C LYS A 120 -24.62 14.07 -7.65
N ILE A 121 -23.38 14.51 -7.79
CA ILE A 121 -22.61 14.28 -9.03
C ILE A 121 -21.32 13.52 -8.72
N ILE A 122 -20.40 14.09 -7.95
CA ILE A 122 -19.09 13.47 -7.75
C ILE A 122 -19.24 12.09 -7.12
N ALA A 123 -19.94 11.96 -6.00
CA ALA A 123 -20.10 10.69 -5.31
C ALA A 123 -20.79 9.61 -6.17
N PRO A 124 -21.94 9.84 -6.83
CA PRO A 124 -22.55 8.84 -7.70
C PRO A 124 -21.72 8.51 -8.95
N GLN A 125 -21.06 9.49 -9.57
CA GLN A 125 -20.22 9.24 -10.74
C GLN A 125 -18.95 8.45 -10.38
N THR A 126 -18.38 8.70 -9.20
CA THR A 126 -17.27 7.90 -8.66
C THR A 126 -17.69 6.45 -8.47
N GLN A 127 -18.82 6.24 -7.81
CA GLN A 127 -19.38 4.89 -7.60
C GLN A 127 -19.58 4.16 -8.92
N GLU A 128 -20.19 4.83 -9.92
CA GLU A 128 -20.46 4.23 -11.20
C GLU A 128 -19.19 3.98 -12.02
N SER A 129 -18.22 4.88 -11.98
CA SER A 129 -16.92 4.68 -12.65
C SER A 129 -16.16 3.52 -12.04
N PHE A 130 -16.22 3.37 -10.72
CA PHE A 130 -15.60 2.23 -10.03
C PHE A 130 -16.27 0.91 -10.41
N LYS A 131 -17.62 0.87 -10.48
CA LYS A 131 -18.34 -0.33 -10.94
C LYS A 131 -17.89 -0.75 -12.34
N VAL A 132 -17.77 0.20 -13.27
CA VAL A 132 -17.34 -0.08 -14.64
C VAL A 132 -15.91 -0.61 -14.68
N ALA A 133 -15.00 -0.03 -13.90
CA ALA A 133 -13.60 -0.44 -13.86
C ALA A 133 -13.42 -1.82 -13.18
N ALA A 134 -14.12 -2.05 -12.06
CA ALA A 134 -14.03 -3.30 -11.31
C ALA A 134 -14.66 -4.48 -12.04
N ALA A 135 -15.82 -4.29 -12.70
CA ALA A 135 -16.52 -5.35 -13.43
C ALA A 135 -15.73 -5.94 -14.62
N ARG A 136 -14.69 -5.25 -15.07
CA ARG A 136 -13.81 -5.72 -16.14
C ARG A 136 -12.72 -6.67 -15.67
N ARG A 137 -12.49 -6.78 -14.37
CA ARG A 137 -11.34 -7.45 -13.75
C ARG A 137 -11.76 -8.48 -12.73
N THR A 138 -10.96 -9.53 -12.60
CA THR A 138 -11.05 -10.44 -11.46
C THR A 138 -10.42 -9.80 -10.23
N VAL A 139 -10.68 -10.34 -9.04
CA VAL A 139 -10.04 -9.85 -7.80
C VAL A 139 -8.52 -9.97 -7.87
N GLU A 140 -8.00 -11.07 -8.41
CA GLU A 140 -6.56 -11.27 -8.57
C GLU A 140 -5.93 -10.20 -9.49
N GLU A 141 -6.61 -9.86 -10.59
CA GLU A 141 -6.19 -8.76 -11.48
C GLU A 141 -6.28 -7.39 -10.81
N ALA A 142 -7.32 -7.15 -9.99
CA ALA A 142 -7.48 -5.91 -9.24
C ALA A 142 -6.36 -5.70 -8.21
N ILE A 143 -5.80 -6.78 -7.66
CA ILE A 143 -4.67 -6.75 -6.73
C ILE A 143 -3.34 -6.60 -7.47
N THR A 144 -3.10 -7.40 -8.50
CA THR A 144 -1.81 -7.49 -9.19
C THR A 144 -1.59 -6.37 -10.21
N LYS A 145 -2.70 -5.86 -10.81
CA LYS A 145 -2.70 -4.83 -11.85
C LYS A 145 -3.40 -3.55 -11.40
N ARG A 146 -3.10 -3.08 -10.18
CA ARG A 146 -3.72 -1.89 -9.59
C ARG A 146 -3.62 -0.65 -10.47
N ASP A 147 -2.48 -0.47 -11.15
CA ASP A 147 -2.26 0.69 -12.02
C ASP A 147 -3.17 0.69 -13.25
N GLU A 148 -3.53 -0.48 -13.76
CA GLU A 148 -4.47 -0.58 -14.86
C GLU A 148 -5.90 -0.31 -14.39
N LEU A 149 -6.28 -0.83 -13.20
CA LEU A 149 -7.58 -0.54 -12.59
C LEU A 149 -7.74 0.96 -12.33
N LYS A 150 -6.68 1.61 -11.79
CA LYS A 150 -6.66 3.05 -11.58
C LYS A 150 -6.83 3.83 -12.88
N ARG A 151 -6.09 3.48 -13.93
CA ARG A 151 -6.21 4.16 -15.25
C ARG A 151 -7.62 4.06 -15.83
N ASP A 152 -8.22 2.86 -15.80
CA ASP A 152 -9.59 2.66 -16.31
C ASP A 152 -10.61 3.47 -15.50
N PHE A 153 -10.41 3.54 -14.18
CA PHE A 153 -11.24 4.35 -13.29
C PHE A 153 -11.07 5.84 -13.56
N ASP A 154 -9.83 6.34 -13.64
CA ASP A 154 -9.51 7.75 -13.87
C ASP A 154 -10.10 8.24 -15.19
N GLN A 155 -9.95 7.45 -16.25
CA GLN A 155 -10.52 7.75 -17.55
C GLN A 155 -12.05 7.80 -17.50
N ALA A 156 -12.68 6.77 -16.93
CA ALA A 156 -14.13 6.71 -16.82
C ALA A 156 -14.71 7.85 -15.98
N LEU A 157 -14.03 8.21 -14.89
CA LEU A 157 -14.46 9.30 -14.00
C LEU A 157 -14.25 10.66 -14.66
N GLY A 158 -13.08 10.89 -15.26
CA GLY A 158 -12.74 12.13 -15.95
C GLY A 158 -13.72 12.44 -17.08
N ASP A 159 -14.01 11.47 -17.95
CA ASP A 159 -14.96 11.61 -19.07
C ASP A 159 -16.38 11.94 -18.58
N ARG A 160 -16.78 11.41 -17.43
CA ARG A 160 -18.09 11.67 -16.83
C ARG A 160 -18.17 13.03 -16.17
N LEU A 161 -17.19 13.39 -15.34
CA LEU A 161 -17.20 14.64 -14.57
C LEU A 161 -16.94 15.86 -15.44
N ASN A 162 -16.16 15.73 -16.51
CA ASN A 162 -15.90 16.82 -17.46
C ASN A 162 -17.21 17.36 -18.11
N LYS A 163 -18.21 16.50 -18.32
CA LYS A 163 -19.54 16.90 -18.83
C LYS A 163 -20.30 17.86 -17.90
N TYR A 164 -19.89 17.92 -16.65
CA TYR A 164 -20.48 18.77 -15.63
C TYR A 164 -19.61 20.01 -15.30
N GLY A 165 -18.55 20.25 -16.05
CA GLY A 165 -17.61 21.34 -15.79
C GLY A 165 -16.68 21.07 -14.59
N ILE A 166 -16.49 19.79 -14.24
CA ILE A 166 -15.62 19.36 -13.14
C ILE A 166 -14.39 18.69 -13.75
N ILE A 167 -13.23 19.27 -13.52
CA ILE A 167 -11.95 18.78 -14.03
C ILE A 167 -11.29 17.94 -12.93
N VAL A 168 -11.11 16.64 -13.19
CA VAL A 168 -10.37 15.74 -12.31
C VAL A 168 -8.89 15.87 -12.64
N LEU A 169 -8.08 16.20 -11.62
CA LEU A 169 -6.63 16.31 -11.76
C LEU A 169 -5.92 15.00 -11.47
N ASP A 170 -6.29 14.37 -10.37
CA ASP A 170 -5.75 13.09 -9.93
C ASP A 170 -6.73 12.39 -9.00
N THR A 171 -6.63 11.06 -8.95
CA THR A 171 -7.35 10.25 -7.97
C THR A 171 -6.38 9.34 -7.23
N SER A 172 -6.66 9.06 -5.98
CA SER A 172 -5.90 8.13 -5.16
C SER A 172 -6.81 7.10 -4.54
N VAL A 173 -6.44 5.84 -4.63
CA VAL A 173 -7.10 4.77 -3.87
C VAL A 173 -6.56 4.81 -2.44
N VAL A 174 -7.40 5.21 -1.50
CA VAL A 174 -7.03 5.33 -0.08
C VAL A 174 -7.08 3.95 0.57
N ASP A 175 -8.12 3.20 0.27
CA ASP A 175 -8.34 1.86 0.81
C ASP A 175 -8.96 0.96 -0.26
N LEU A 176 -8.63 -0.35 -0.19
CA LEU A 176 -9.18 -1.38 -1.05
C LEU A 176 -9.39 -2.64 -0.22
N ALA A 177 -10.64 -2.95 0.07
CA ALA A 177 -11.03 -4.07 0.91
C ALA A 177 -11.86 -5.09 0.12
N PHE A 178 -11.63 -6.36 0.41
CA PHE A 178 -12.36 -7.50 -0.16
C PHE A 178 -13.28 -8.11 0.88
N SER A 179 -14.19 -8.98 0.45
CA SER A 179 -15.05 -9.69 1.38
C SER A 179 -14.20 -10.53 2.37
N PRO A 180 -14.63 -10.66 3.64
CA PRO A 180 -13.91 -11.44 4.63
C PRO A 180 -13.76 -12.93 4.23
N GLU A 181 -14.74 -13.47 3.52
CA GLU A 181 -14.74 -14.85 3.01
C GLU A 181 -13.65 -15.03 1.95
N PHE A 182 -13.55 -14.08 1.01
CA PHE A 182 -12.52 -14.09 -0.02
C PHE A 182 -11.13 -13.95 0.59
N SER A 183 -10.96 -13.04 1.52
CA SER A 183 -9.67 -12.81 2.21
C SER A 183 -9.19 -14.09 2.91
N ARG A 184 -10.07 -14.81 3.59
CA ARG A 184 -9.75 -16.11 4.22
C ARG A 184 -9.41 -17.19 3.19
N ALA A 185 -10.17 -17.27 2.09
CA ALA A 185 -9.90 -18.26 1.05
C ALA A 185 -8.53 -18.03 0.37
N VAL A 186 -8.16 -16.77 0.15
CA VAL A 186 -6.82 -16.41 -0.37
C VAL A 186 -5.73 -16.77 0.63
N GLU A 187 -5.93 -16.47 1.90
CA GLU A 187 -4.97 -16.81 2.96
C GLU A 187 -4.78 -18.33 3.06
N GLU A 188 -5.87 -19.12 3.09
CA GLU A 188 -5.81 -20.57 3.09
C GLU A 188 -5.08 -21.13 1.85
N LYS A 189 -5.37 -20.59 0.67
CA LYS A 189 -4.67 -20.96 -0.56
C LYS A 189 -3.17 -20.66 -0.47
N GLN A 190 -2.78 -19.47 -0.01
CA GLN A 190 -1.37 -19.11 0.16
C GLN A 190 -0.66 -20.02 1.17
N ILE A 191 -1.30 -20.33 2.28
CA ILE A 191 -0.76 -21.26 3.28
C ILE A 191 -0.57 -22.65 2.65
N ALA A 192 -1.55 -23.14 1.88
CA ALA A 192 -1.45 -24.43 1.20
C ALA A 192 -0.33 -24.45 0.15
N GLU A 193 -0.19 -23.40 -0.64
CA GLU A 193 0.89 -23.25 -1.63
C GLU A 193 2.27 -23.19 -0.97
N GLN A 194 2.42 -22.43 0.12
CA GLN A 194 3.66 -22.36 0.88
C GLN A 194 4.02 -23.73 1.52
N ARG A 195 3.03 -24.44 2.03
CA ARG A 195 3.25 -25.80 2.56
C ARG A 195 3.69 -26.77 1.47
N ALA A 196 3.07 -26.71 0.29
CA ALA A 196 3.47 -27.52 -0.84
C ALA A 196 4.90 -27.20 -1.31
N GLN A 197 5.24 -25.93 -1.45
CA GLN A 197 6.60 -25.50 -1.78
C GLN A 197 7.62 -25.95 -0.74
N ARG A 198 7.29 -25.79 0.55
CA ARG A 198 8.17 -26.24 1.64
C ARG A 198 8.39 -27.75 1.59
N ALA A 199 7.36 -28.55 1.29
CA ALA A 199 7.50 -29.98 1.13
C ALA A 199 8.45 -30.37 -0.02
N VAL A 200 8.38 -29.64 -1.14
CA VAL A 200 9.33 -29.82 -2.28
C VAL A 200 10.76 -29.50 -1.85
N TYR A 201 10.97 -28.38 -1.14
CA TYR A 201 12.33 -28.03 -0.67
C TYR A 201 12.87 -29.03 0.35
N VAL A 202 12.04 -29.50 1.28
CA VAL A 202 12.45 -30.55 2.24
C VAL A 202 12.81 -31.87 1.53
N ALA A 203 12.06 -32.24 0.49
CA ALA A 203 12.37 -33.42 -0.29
C ALA A 203 13.69 -33.26 -1.06
N GLN A 204 13.94 -32.08 -1.66
CA GLN A 204 15.21 -31.76 -2.33
C GLN A 204 16.39 -31.75 -1.35
N GLU A 205 16.19 -31.16 -0.16
CA GLU A 205 17.21 -31.15 0.90
C GLU A 205 17.58 -32.58 1.33
N ALA A 206 16.59 -33.44 1.58
CA ALA A 206 16.77 -34.82 1.93
C ALA A 206 17.51 -35.62 0.83
N GLU A 207 17.21 -35.37 -0.44
CA GLU A 207 17.89 -35.98 -1.58
C GLU A 207 19.35 -35.51 -1.65
N GLN A 208 19.61 -34.22 -1.47
CA GLN A 208 20.99 -33.70 -1.45
C GLN A 208 21.80 -34.19 -0.26
N GLU A 209 21.16 -34.31 0.92
CA GLU A 209 21.79 -34.85 2.11
C GLU A 209 22.15 -36.34 1.92
N ALA A 210 21.20 -37.12 1.37
CA ALA A 210 21.49 -38.54 1.04
C ALA A 210 22.63 -38.66 0.02
N GLN A 211 22.66 -37.80 -1.01
CA GLN A 211 23.74 -37.79 -1.99
C GLN A 211 25.10 -37.39 -1.34
N ALA A 212 25.08 -36.42 -0.44
CA ALA A 212 26.25 -35.98 0.31
C ALA A 212 26.77 -37.12 1.23
N ASP A 213 25.86 -37.87 1.84
CA ASP A 213 26.25 -39.03 2.66
C ASP A 213 26.86 -40.15 1.84
N ILE A 214 26.30 -40.45 0.67
CA ILE A 214 26.88 -41.39 -0.29
C ILE A 214 28.30 -40.95 -0.69
N ASN A 215 28.46 -39.69 -1.07
CA ASN A 215 29.74 -39.12 -1.47
C ASN A 215 30.76 -39.16 -0.30
N ARG A 216 30.33 -38.87 0.92
CA ARG A 216 31.15 -38.98 2.13
C ARG A 216 31.55 -40.41 2.42
N ALA A 217 30.62 -41.37 2.26
CA ALA A 217 30.91 -42.78 2.44
C ALA A 217 31.90 -43.30 1.38
N GLN A 218 31.71 -42.94 0.11
CA GLN A 218 32.64 -43.28 -0.98
C GLN A 218 34.01 -42.67 -0.76
N GLY A 219 34.10 -41.41 -0.34
CA GLY A 219 35.36 -40.73 -0.02
C GLY A 219 36.11 -41.42 1.12
N ARG A 220 35.41 -41.88 2.17
CA ARG A 220 36.00 -42.65 3.28
C ARG A 220 36.50 -44.02 2.81
N ALA A 221 35.71 -44.73 2.01
CA ALA A 221 36.10 -46.03 1.47
C ALA A 221 37.33 -45.92 0.56
N GLU A 222 37.38 -44.90 -0.29
CA GLU A 222 38.52 -44.64 -1.17
C GLU A 222 39.76 -44.23 -0.36
N ALA A 223 39.63 -43.38 0.64
CA ALA A 223 40.73 -43.04 1.55
C ALA A 223 41.28 -44.24 2.29
N GLN A 224 40.42 -45.14 2.79
CA GLN A 224 40.84 -46.40 3.41
C GLN A 224 41.54 -47.35 2.42
N ARG A 225 41.06 -47.44 1.17
CA ARG A 225 41.66 -48.21 0.11
C ARG A 225 43.08 -47.72 -0.20
N LEU A 226 43.25 -46.40 -0.38
CA LEU A 226 44.56 -45.79 -0.64
C LEU A 226 45.51 -45.95 0.52
N LEU A 227 45.03 -45.84 1.76
CA LEU A 227 45.80 -46.10 2.96
C LEU A 227 46.27 -47.55 3.02
N ALA A 228 45.38 -48.52 2.73
CA ALA A 228 45.76 -49.97 2.69
C ALA A 228 46.77 -50.31 1.60
N GLU A 229 46.65 -49.68 0.41
CA GLU A 229 47.61 -49.81 -0.68
C GLU A 229 48.98 -49.23 -0.30
N THR A 230 49.03 -48.06 0.32
CA THR A 230 50.27 -47.43 0.78
C THR A 230 50.93 -48.22 1.88
N LEU A 231 50.17 -48.80 2.81
CA LEU A 231 50.66 -49.68 3.84
C LEU A 231 51.28 -50.97 3.26
N LYS A 232 50.65 -51.53 2.24
CA LYS A 232 51.21 -52.71 1.53
C LYS A 232 52.49 -52.39 0.78
N ALA A 233 52.58 -51.21 0.15
CA ALA A 233 53.71 -50.78 -0.66
C ALA A 233 54.98 -50.38 0.18
N GLN A 234 54.81 -49.86 1.39
CA GLN A 234 55.89 -49.29 2.21
C GLN A 234 56.26 -50.12 3.45
N GLY A 235 55.92 -51.39 3.48
CA GLY A 235 56.27 -52.25 4.63
C GLY A 235 55.49 -51.83 5.88
N GLY A 236 54.16 -51.96 5.83
CA GLY A 236 53.06 -51.54 6.71
C GLY A 236 53.30 -51.38 8.22
N GLN A 237 54.29 -52.03 8.82
CA GLN A 237 54.58 -51.92 10.25
C GLN A 237 55.09 -50.52 10.67
N LEU A 238 55.91 -49.87 9.84
CA LEU A 238 56.51 -48.56 10.16
C LEU A 238 55.53 -47.42 10.07
N VAL A 239 54.57 -47.50 9.14
CA VAL A 239 53.52 -46.43 8.97
C VAL A 239 52.50 -46.54 10.09
N LEU A 240 52.06 -47.73 10.46
CA LEU A 240 51.13 -47.93 11.60
C LEU A 240 51.75 -47.47 12.92
N GLN A 241 53.06 -47.69 13.12
CA GLN A 241 53.80 -47.20 14.29
C GLN A 241 53.82 -45.63 14.31
N LYS A 242 54.09 -45.03 13.15
CA LYS A 242 54.10 -43.56 13.04
C LYS A 242 52.70 -42.93 13.31
N GLU A 243 51.62 -43.48 12.72
CA GLU A 243 50.24 -43.02 12.98
C GLU A 243 49.85 -43.27 14.43
N ALA A 244 50.17 -44.36 15.04
CA ALA A 244 49.93 -44.63 16.45
C ALA A 244 50.60 -43.59 17.36
N ILE A 245 51.87 -43.25 17.04
CA ILE A 245 52.63 -42.22 17.77
C ILE A 245 52.04 -40.84 17.56
N GLU A 246 51.55 -40.52 16.35
CA GLU A 246 50.93 -39.22 16.02
C GLU A 246 49.56 -39.06 16.67
N ALA A 247 48.71 -40.11 16.66
CA ALA A 247 47.46 -40.17 17.39
C ALA A 247 47.66 -40.05 18.91
N TRP A 248 48.69 -40.66 19.44
CA TRP A 248 49.07 -40.54 20.87
C TRP A 248 49.50 -39.10 21.21
N ARG A 249 50.26 -38.47 20.33
CA ARG A 249 50.67 -37.05 20.51
C ARG A 249 49.48 -36.08 20.45
N GLN A 250 48.51 -36.31 19.56
CA GLN A 250 47.29 -35.51 19.46
C GLN A 250 46.32 -35.75 20.63
N GLY A 251 46.32 -36.95 21.21
CA GLY A 251 45.51 -37.30 22.38
C GLY A 251 46.05 -36.80 23.73
N GLY A 252 47.01 -35.86 23.74
CA GLY A 252 47.50 -35.21 24.98
C GLY A 252 48.54 -36.03 25.73
N SER A 253 49.18 -37.03 25.13
CA SER A 253 50.35 -37.81 25.67
C SER A 253 50.12 -38.49 27.03
N GLN A 254 48.88 -38.78 27.41
CA GLN A 254 48.58 -39.50 28.64
C GLN A 254 48.91 -40.98 28.48
N MET A 255 49.67 -41.54 29.42
CA MET A 255 50.04 -42.98 29.42
C MET A 255 48.79 -43.85 29.61
N PRO A 256 48.52 -44.84 28.74
CA PRO A 256 47.41 -45.75 28.92
C PRO A 256 47.61 -46.56 30.21
N LYS A 257 46.56 -46.63 31.04
CA LYS A 257 46.60 -47.34 32.33
C LYS A 257 46.76 -48.83 32.23
N VAL A 258 46.60 -49.43 31.06
CA VAL A 258 46.80 -50.88 30.83
C VAL A 258 47.43 -51.11 29.47
N LEU A 259 48.60 -51.78 29.45
CA LEU A 259 49.25 -52.25 28.25
C LEU A 259 49.05 -53.74 28.19
N VAL A 260 48.26 -54.27 27.28
CA VAL A 260 48.14 -55.71 27.05
C VAL A 260 49.11 -56.11 25.93
N MET A 261 50.17 -56.78 26.29
CA MET A 261 51.08 -57.42 25.32
C MET A 261 50.55 -58.83 25.01
N GLY A 262 49.95 -58.99 23.83
CA GLY A 262 49.61 -60.30 23.32
C GLY A 262 50.92 -61.03 22.84
N GLY A 263 51.27 -62.08 23.53
CA GLY A 263 52.41 -62.90 23.14
C GLY A 263 52.02 -63.93 22.07
N ASP A 264 52.41 -63.67 20.82
CA ASP A 264 52.81 -64.76 19.92
C ASP A 264 53.81 -64.20 18.89
N SER A 265 54.83 -64.95 18.68
CA SER A 265 56.14 -64.49 18.19
C SER A 265 56.23 -64.20 16.69
N LYS A 266 55.11 -63.78 16.01
CA LYS A 266 55.19 -63.42 14.59
C LYS A 266 54.32 -62.17 14.17
N SER A 267 53.60 -61.52 15.06
CA SER A 267 52.97 -60.19 14.74
C SER A 267 52.66 -59.45 16.05
N SER A 268 53.61 -58.75 16.59
CA SER A 268 53.43 -57.88 17.74
C SER A 268 52.95 -56.48 17.26
N VAL A 269 51.68 -56.30 17.14
CA VAL A 269 51.10 -55.00 17.11
C VAL A 269 50.52 -54.72 18.49
N PRO A 270 51.04 -53.76 19.26
CA PRO A 270 50.44 -53.40 20.54
C PRO A 270 49.14 -52.72 20.30
N PHE A 271 48.03 -53.32 20.69
CA PHE A 271 46.75 -52.67 20.76
C PHE A 271 46.67 -51.86 22.05
N LEU A 272 46.55 -50.53 21.89
CA LEU A 272 46.34 -49.60 23.01
C LEU A 272 44.83 -49.46 23.21
N PHE A 273 44.27 -50.00 24.27
CA PHE A 273 42.93 -49.78 24.70
C PHE A 273 42.92 -48.71 25.81
N ASN A 274 42.19 -47.63 25.59
CA ASN A 274 41.95 -46.64 26.64
C ASN A 274 40.74 -47.11 27.47
N LEU A 275 40.98 -47.61 28.66
CA LEU A 275 39.96 -48.00 29.65
C LEU A 275 39.65 -46.86 30.65
N GLY A 276 39.81 -45.61 30.23
CA GLY A 276 39.46 -44.47 31.07
C GLY A 276 38.00 -44.13 30.92
N ASN A 277 37.10 -44.77 31.66
CA ASN A 277 35.85 -44.30 32.25
C ASN A 277 34.89 -45.45 32.56
N PHE A 278 35.34 -46.39 33.44
CA PHE A 278 34.39 -47.08 34.30
C PHE A 278 34.45 -46.39 35.65
N GLN A 279 33.69 -45.31 35.83
CA GLN A 279 33.33 -44.85 37.15
C GLN A 279 32.12 -45.63 37.58
N GLU A 280 32.36 -46.50 38.52
CA GLU A 280 31.37 -47.20 39.33
C GLU A 280 30.45 -46.18 39.96
N SER A 281 29.18 -46.19 39.61
CA SER A 281 28.13 -45.48 40.33
C SER A 281 27.71 -46.39 41.48
N GLU A 282 28.32 -46.21 42.64
CA GLU A 282 27.72 -46.60 43.92
C GLU A 282 26.96 -45.41 44.49
N GLN A 283 25.67 -45.69 44.68
CA GLN A 283 24.77 -44.92 45.52
C GLN A 283 25.06 -45.15 47.04
N PRO A 284 24.47 -44.23 47.87
CA PRO A 284 23.28 -44.64 48.59
C PRO A 284 22.03 -43.85 48.22
#